data_f9a14b782dd91d8d6b49f039f2f06c66
#
_entry.id   f9a14b782dd91d8d6b49f039f2f06c66
#
_cell.length_a   1.000
_cell.length_b   1.000
_cell.length_c   1.000
_cell.angle_alpha   90.00
_cell.angle_beta   90.00
_cell.angle_gamma   90.00
#
_symmetry.space_group_name_H-M   'P 1'
#
loop_
_entity.id
_entity.type
_entity.pdbx_description
1 polymer ?
#
loop_
_entity_poly.entity_id
_entity_poly.type
_entity_poly.pdbx_seq_one_letter_code
_entity_poly.pdbx_strand_id
1 'polypeptide(L)'
;MQYWLIKNSDDVRKVLADVYAKAIEHDYHKPMKVYFEEYKPTRSLNQNALSHVWYREIAKYLDGLMTWDDNTPFTEDDVKQMLKMKYLPTKPKTLKGKVIHVPVDTSNLNSGDMYEYMERVQAWAMDKGLTLPVPEDSQFYKLMQENN
;
A
#
# COMPACT_ATOMS: atom_id res chain seq x y z
N MET A 1 17.11 -2.79 17.63
CA MET A 1 16.77 -3.89 18.56
C MET A 1 17.04 -5.21 17.87
N GLN A 2 17.77 -6.10 18.50
CA GLN A 2 18.04 -7.44 17.97
C GLN A 2 16.97 -8.41 18.49
N TYR A 3 16.44 -9.25 17.63
CA TYR A 3 15.49 -10.29 18.00
C TYR A 3 15.74 -11.56 17.16
N TRP A 4 15.19 -12.67 17.62
CA TRP A 4 15.25 -13.95 16.90
C TRP A 4 13.84 -14.39 16.56
N LEU A 5 13.66 -14.96 15.38
CA LEU A 5 12.38 -15.49 14.94
C LEU A 5 12.37 -17.01 15.00
N ILE A 6 11.33 -17.54 15.61
CA ILE A 6 11.02 -18.97 15.59
C ILE A 6 9.82 -19.14 14.67
N LYS A 7 10.06 -19.69 13.49
CA LYS A 7 9.02 -19.87 12.46
C LYS A 7 8.39 -21.25 12.53
N ASN A 8 9.09 -22.21 13.06
CA ASN A 8 8.64 -23.59 13.19
C ASN A 8 9.37 -24.28 14.33
N SER A 9 8.98 -25.52 14.67
CA SER A 9 9.56 -26.25 15.77
C SER A 9 11.06 -26.56 15.60
N ASP A 10 11.56 -26.62 14.37
CA ASP A 10 12.97 -26.91 14.10
C ASP A 10 13.86 -25.72 14.46
N ASP A 11 13.31 -24.51 14.38
CA ASP A 11 14.04 -23.28 14.74
C ASP A 11 14.27 -23.14 16.24
N VAL A 12 13.48 -23.84 17.07
CA VAL A 12 13.50 -23.66 18.54
C VAL A 12 14.89 -23.91 19.11
N ARG A 13 15.49 -25.04 18.76
CA ARG A 13 16.83 -25.40 19.30
C ARG A 13 17.89 -24.40 18.88
N LYS A 14 17.90 -24.00 17.63
CA LYS A 14 18.87 -23.06 17.09
C LYS A 14 18.74 -21.69 17.75
N VAL A 15 17.53 -21.17 17.84
CA VAL A 15 17.28 -19.86 18.44
C VAL A 15 17.62 -19.87 19.94
N LEU A 16 17.22 -20.92 20.67
CA LEU A 16 17.55 -21.03 22.09
C LEU A 16 19.05 -21.17 22.33
N ALA A 17 19.79 -21.85 21.45
CA ALA A 17 21.24 -21.92 21.54
C ALA A 17 21.89 -20.54 21.34
N ASP A 18 21.39 -19.75 20.39
CA ASP A 18 21.87 -18.39 20.12
C ASP A 18 21.58 -17.46 21.31
N VAL A 19 20.36 -17.55 21.86
CA VAL A 19 19.96 -16.78 23.05
C VAL A 19 20.84 -17.14 24.25
N TYR A 20 21.10 -18.45 24.47
CA TYR A 20 21.94 -18.93 25.53
C TYR A 20 23.37 -18.39 25.41
N ALA A 21 23.97 -18.49 24.22
CA ALA A 21 25.31 -17.99 23.97
C ALA A 21 25.43 -16.50 24.30
N LYS A 22 24.44 -15.72 23.92
CA LYS A 22 24.40 -14.29 24.20
C LYS A 22 24.17 -13.98 25.68
N ALA A 23 23.34 -14.75 26.33
CA ALA A 23 23.07 -14.57 27.75
C ALA A 23 24.30 -14.85 28.61
N ILE A 24 25.12 -15.84 28.26
CA ILE A 24 26.37 -16.16 28.99
C ILE A 24 27.38 -15.01 28.92
N GLU A 25 27.45 -14.33 27.80
CA GLU A 25 28.42 -13.23 27.59
C GLU A 25 27.97 -11.91 28.22
N HIS A 26 26.74 -11.84 28.72
CA HIS A 26 26.18 -10.61 29.26
C HIS A 26 26.80 -10.23 30.61
N ASP A 27 27.02 -8.93 30.79
CA ASP A 27 27.42 -8.38 32.10
C ASP A 27 26.18 -8.18 32.99
N TYR A 28 26.04 -9.01 34.01
CA TYR A 28 24.86 -9.03 34.87
C TYR A 28 24.84 -7.95 35.97
N HIS A 29 25.72 -6.96 35.92
CA HIS A 29 25.48 -5.72 36.65
C HIS A 29 24.22 -5.00 36.21
N LYS A 30 23.80 -5.23 34.94
CA LYS A 30 22.53 -4.78 34.40
C LYS A 30 21.73 -6.02 33.98
N PRO A 31 20.64 -6.33 34.68
CA PRO A 31 19.87 -7.53 34.35
C PRO A 31 19.31 -7.51 32.93
N MET A 32 19.29 -8.67 32.30
CA MET A 32 18.75 -8.87 30.98
C MET A 32 17.31 -9.35 31.07
N LYS A 33 16.47 -8.85 30.17
CA LYS A 33 15.08 -9.29 30.02
C LYS A 33 14.92 -10.08 28.72
N VAL A 34 14.35 -11.27 28.84
CA VAL A 34 13.97 -12.11 27.68
C VAL A 34 12.47 -12.32 27.72
N TYR A 35 11.82 -12.17 26.60
CA TYR A 35 10.38 -12.41 26.49
C TYR A 35 10.03 -12.98 25.11
N PHE A 36 8.88 -13.61 25.02
CA PHE A 36 8.34 -14.15 23.79
C PHE A 36 7.05 -13.41 23.46
N GLU A 37 6.89 -13.08 22.19
CA GLU A 37 5.66 -12.48 21.69
C GLU A 37 5.37 -13.02 20.29
N GLU A 38 4.10 -12.95 19.87
CA GLU A 38 3.72 -13.30 18.52
C GLU A 38 4.33 -12.28 17.55
N TYR A 39 5.06 -12.77 16.55
CA TYR A 39 5.66 -11.90 15.54
C TYR A 39 4.59 -11.34 14.62
N LYS A 40 4.47 -10.03 14.62
CA LYS A 40 3.63 -9.30 13.67
C LYS A 40 4.56 -8.56 12.71
N PRO A 41 4.68 -9.05 11.46
CA PRO A 41 5.50 -8.34 10.47
C PRO A 41 4.98 -6.91 10.30
N THR A 42 5.90 -5.98 10.08
CA THR A 42 5.54 -4.61 9.73
C THR A 42 4.58 -4.66 8.55
N ARG A 43 3.42 -4.03 8.68
CA ARG A 43 2.44 -3.99 7.59
C ARG A 43 3.11 -3.34 6.38
N SER A 44 3.17 -4.08 5.29
CA SER A 44 3.52 -3.49 4.00
C SER A 44 2.47 -2.41 3.66
N LEU A 45 2.89 -1.36 2.97
CA LEU A 45 1.99 -0.33 2.50
C LEU A 45 0.95 -0.98 1.58
N ASN A 46 -0.31 -1.03 2.03
CA ASN A 46 -1.37 -1.65 1.24
C ASN A 46 -1.68 -0.82 -0.01
N GLN A 47 -2.31 -1.46 -0.98
CA GLN A 47 -2.58 -0.83 -2.27
C GLN A 47 -3.48 0.41 -2.15
N ASN A 48 -4.46 0.37 -1.25
CA ASN A 48 -5.35 1.53 -1.07
C ASN A 48 -4.58 2.74 -0.54
N ALA A 49 -3.69 2.54 0.44
CA ALA A 49 -2.85 3.62 0.96
C ALA A 49 -1.89 4.16 -0.11
N LEU A 50 -1.28 3.28 -0.90
CA LEU A 50 -0.40 3.70 -2.00
C LEU A 50 -1.17 4.48 -3.07
N SER A 51 -2.40 4.09 -3.37
CA SER A 51 -3.22 4.83 -4.33
C SER A 51 -3.44 6.28 -3.91
N HIS A 52 -3.62 6.54 -2.61
CA HIS A 52 -3.75 7.91 -2.10
C HIS A 52 -2.44 8.71 -2.25
N VAL A 53 -1.30 8.07 -2.07
CA VAL A 53 0.01 8.70 -2.35
C VAL A 53 0.07 9.09 -3.83
N TRP A 54 -0.34 8.19 -4.72
CA TRP A 54 -0.35 8.45 -6.16
C TRP A 54 -1.30 9.59 -6.56
N TYR A 55 -2.49 9.65 -6.00
CA TYR A 55 -3.42 10.75 -6.28
C TYR A 55 -2.82 12.10 -5.90
N ARG A 56 -2.12 12.13 -4.77
CA ARG A 56 -1.43 13.35 -4.31
C ARG A 56 -0.30 13.75 -5.24
N GLU A 57 0.51 12.79 -5.67
CA GLU A 57 1.60 13.05 -6.62
C GLU A 57 1.08 13.51 -7.99
N ILE A 58 0.00 12.91 -8.45
CA ILE A 58 -0.65 13.32 -9.71
C ILE A 58 -1.20 14.74 -9.59
N ALA A 59 -1.87 15.06 -8.49
CA ALA A 59 -2.40 16.41 -8.27
C ALA A 59 -1.28 17.46 -8.27
N LYS A 60 -0.16 17.16 -7.64
CA LYS A 60 1.03 18.05 -7.66
C LYS A 60 1.59 18.21 -9.07
N TYR A 61 1.68 17.13 -9.82
CA TYR A 61 2.18 17.15 -11.20
C TYR A 61 1.29 17.99 -12.11
N LEU A 62 -0.03 17.91 -11.93
CA LEU A 62 -0.97 18.69 -12.73
C LEU A 62 -1.02 20.17 -12.32
N ASP A 63 -0.55 20.49 -11.12
CA ASP A 63 -0.53 21.88 -10.64
C ASP A 63 0.33 22.74 -11.58
N GLY A 64 -0.23 23.81 -12.07
CA GLY A 64 0.41 24.68 -13.04
C GLY A 64 0.38 24.20 -14.49
N LEU A 65 -0.03 22.95 -14.75
CA LEU A 65 -0.15 22.41 -16.10
C LEU A 65 -1.57 22.50 -16.64
N MET A 66 -2.55 22.24 -15.80
CA MET A 66 -3.95 22.30 -16.15
C MET A 66 -4.81 22.60 -14.92
N THR A 67 -5.96 23.20 -15.16
CA THR A 67 -6.94 23.51 -14.13
C THR A 67 -8.34 23.20 -14.67
N TRP A 68 -9.33 23.21 -13.79
CA TRP A 68 -10.72 23.24 -14.21
C TRP A 68 -11.02 24.54 -14.98
N ASP A 69 -12.13 24.57 -15.74
CA ASP A 69 -12.50 25.73 -16.55
C ASP A 69 -12.69 27.03 -15.73
N ASP A 70 -12.98 26.88 -14.43
CA ASP A 70 -13.07 28.00 -13.50
C ASP A 70 -11.73 28.46 -12.89
N ASN A 71 -10.62 27.91 -13.42
CA ASN A 71 -9.25 28.16 -12.96
C ASN A 71 -8.90 27.60 -11.58
N THR A 72 -9.74 26.75 -11.00
CA THR A 72 -9.39 26.04 -9.77
C THR A 72 -8.44 24.87 -10.07
N PRO A 73 -7.46 24.58 -9.18
CA PRO A 73 -6.56 23.46 -9.38
C PRO A 73 -7.24 22.12 -9.14
N PHE A 74 -6.70 21.05 -9.74
CA PHE A 74 -7.12 19.70 -9.43
C PHE A 74 -6.63 19.31 -8.03
N THR A 75 -7.56 18.89 -7.18
CA THR A 75 -7.25 18.37 -5.84
C THR A 75 -6.95 16.87 -5.90
N GLU A 76 -6.40 16.31 -4.81
CA GLU A 76 -6.22 14.86 -4.65
C GLU A 76 -7.55 14.12 -4.88
N ASP A 77 -8.64 14.63 -4.31
CA ASP A 77 -9.97 14.02 -4.46
C ASP A 77 -10.48 14.09 -5.90
N ASP A 78 -10.25 15.19 -6.59
CA ASP A 78 -10.59 15.31 -8.02
C ASP A 78 -9.86 14.27 -8.85
N VAL A 79 -8.56 14.09 -8.63
CA VAL A 79 -7.77 13.07 -9.32
C VAL A 79 -8.30 11.68 -9.04
N LYS A 80 -8.59 11.38 -7.78
CA LYS A 80 -9.18 10.11 -7.37
C LYS A 80 -10.48 9.83 -8.11
N GLN A 81 -11.41 10.76 -8.11
CA GLN A 81 -12.71 10.59 -8.76
C GLN A 81 -12.56 10.42 -10.27
N MET A 82 -11.73 11.22 -10.91
CA MET A 82 -11.48 11.14 -12.33
C MET A 82 -10.94 9.76 -12.74
N LEU A 83 -9.95 9.26 -12.03
CA LEU A 83 -9.33 7.96 -12.33
C LEU A 83 -10.27 6.79 -12.01
N LYS A 84 -11.04 6.88 -10.95
CA LYS A 84 -12.06 5.89 -10.63
C LYS A 84 -13.12 5.82 -11.73
N MET A 85 -13.61 6.95 -12.18
CA MET A 85 -14.59 7.01 -13.27
C MET A 85 -14.03 6.43 -14.59
N LYS A 86 -12.74 6.63 -14.81
CA LYS A 86 -12.10 6.17 -16.05
C LYS A 86 -11.80 4.67 -16.04
N TYR A 87 -11.39 4.11 -14.92
CA TYR A 87 -10.83 2.76 -14.87
C TYR A 87 -11.57 1.75 -14.02
N LEU A 88 -12.51 2.17 -13.17
CA LEU A 88 -13.29 1.25 -12.37
C LEU A 88 -14.68 1.01 -12.92
N PRO A 89 -15.24 -0.19 -12.71
CA PRO A 89 -16.63 -0.43 -13.03
C PRO A 89 -17.55 0.47 -12.20
N THR A 90 -18.73 0.72 -12.69
CA THR A 90 -19.77 1.42 -11.96
C THR A 90 -20.79 0.44 -11.42
N LYS A 91 -21.45 0.82 -10.34
CA LYS A 91 -22.60 0.09 -9.78
C LYS A 91 -23.84 0.96 -9.87
N PRO A 92 -25.03 0.37 -10.12
CA PRO A 92 -26.26 1.14 -10.14
C PRO A 92 -26.69 1.51 -8.72
N LYS A 93 -27.12 2.76 -8.55
CA LYS A 93 -27.79 3.23 -7.35
C LYS A 93 -29.05 3.99 -7.75
N THR A 94 -30.10 3.88 -6.95
CA THR A 94 -31.36 4.55 -7.23
C THR A 94 -31.48 5.80 -6.37
N LEU A 95 -31.76 6.92 -7.02
CA LEU A 95 -32.04 8.19 -6.36
C LEU A 95 -33.31 8.78 -6.94
N LYS A 96 -34.33 8.97 -6.10
CA LYS A 96 -35.65 9.52 -6.51
C LYS A 96 -36.23 8.82 -7.74
N GLY A 97 -36.16 7.48 -7.75
CA GLY A 97 -36.69 6.65 -8.85
C GLY A 97 -35.81 6.60 -10.10
N LYS A 98 -34.69 7.29 -10.13
CA LYS A 98 -33.73 7.25 -11.24
C LYS A 98 -32.53 6.38 -10.90
N VAL A 99 -32.08 5.57 -11.84
CA VAL A 99 -30.87 4.77 -11.70
C VAL A 99 -29.68 5.62 -12.11
N ILE A 100 -28.71 5.76 -11.17
CA ILE A 100 -27.43 6.41 -11.44
C ILE A 100 -26.33 5.37 -11.33
N HIS A 101 -25.32 5.48 -12.19
CA HIS A 101 -24.14 4.61 -12.15
C HIS A 101 -23.00 5.36 -11.45
N VAL A 102 -22.54 4.81 -10.33
CA VAL A 102 -21.44 5.38 -9.54
C VAL A 102 -20.27 4.43 -9.52
N PRO A 103 -19.02 4.93 -9.50
CA PRO A 103 -17.85 4.07 -9.38
C PRO A 103 -17.89 3.26 -8.08
N VAL A 104 -17.41 2.01 -8.13
CA VAL A 104 -17.26 1.20 -6.94
C VAL A 104 -16.21 1.82 -6.00
N ASP A 105 -16.36 1.56 -4.70
CA ASP A 105 -15.37 2.02 -3.73
C ASP A 105 -14.12 1.13 -3.80
N THR A 106 -12.93 1.75 -3.91
CA THR A 106 -11.67 1.02 -3.98
C THR A 106 -11.40 0.19 -2.73
N SER A 107 -11.89 0.61 -1.57
CA SER A 107 -11.73 -0.15 -0.33
C SER A 107 -12.45 -1.51 -0.35
N ASN A 108 -13.43 -1.69 -1.23
CA ASN A 108 -14.19 -2.92 -1.40
C ASN A 108 -13.66 -3.82 -2.53
N LEU A 109 -12.62 -3.40 -3.24
CA LEU A 109 -12.00 -4.21 -4.27
C LEU A 109 -11.11 -5.28 -3.64
N ASN A 110 -11.09 -6.48 -4.24
CA ASN A 110 -10.10 -7.48 -3.87
C ASN A 110 -8.70 -7.07 -4.34
N SER A 111 -7.67 -7.78 -3.86
CA SER A 111 -6.27 -7.45 -4.18
C SER A 111 -5.97 -7.45 -5.67
N GLY A 112 -6.53 -8.40 -6.42
CA GLY A 112 -6.30 -8.51 -7.85
C GLY A 112 -6.92 -7.37 -8.63
N ASP A 113 -8.16 -7.03 -8.33
CA ASP A 113 -8.87 -5.94 -9.00
C ASP A 113 -8.23 -4.59 -8.67
N MET A 114 -7.81 -4.41 -7.42
CA MET A 114 -7.10 -3.19 -7.02
C MET A 114 -5.75 -3.07 -7.71
N TYR A 115 -5.00 -4.17 -7.83
CA TYR A 115 -3.75 -4.21 -8.55
C TYR A 115 -3.93 -3.81 -10.03
N GLU A 116 -4.92 -4.38 -10.69
CA GLU A 116 -5.23 -4.06 -12.09
C GLU A 116 -5.59 -2.59 -12.28
N TYR A 117 -6.39 -2.05 -11.37
CA TYR A 117 -6.72 -0.62 -11.37
C TYR A 117 -5.45 0.24 -11.22
N MET A 118 -4.60 -0.10 -10.26
CA MET A 118 -3.37 0.66 -10.03
C MET A 118 -2.38 0.55 -11.20
N GLU A 119 -2.30 -0.60 -11.87
CA GLU A 119 -1.50 -0.71 -13.10
C GLU A 119 -1.96 0.26 -14.17
N ARG A 120 -3.26 0.41 -14.34
CA ARG A 120 -3.83 1.35 -15.31
C ARG A 120 -3.55 2.80 -14.94
N VAL A 121 -3.63 3.13 -13.65
CA VAL A 121 -3.27 4.46 -13.16
C VAL A 121 -1.79 4.75 -13.40
N GLN A 122 -0.93 3.79 -13.10
CA GLN A 122 0.51 3.92 -13.33
C GLN A 122 0.82 4.14 -14.81
N ALA A 123 0.22 3.35 -15.69
CA ALA A 123 0.40 3.48 -17.14
C ALA A 123 -0.08 4.83 -17.64
N TRP A 124 -1.22 5.31 -17.15
CA TRP A 124 -1.74 6.64 -17.48
C TRP A 124 -0.77 7.74 -17.09
N ALA A 125 -0.22 7.66 -15.87
CA ALA A 125 0.74 8.65 -15.38
C ALA A 125 2.04 8.62 -16.20
N MET A 126 2.56 7.44 -16.50
CA MET A 126 3.77 7.26 -17.31
C MET A 126 3.59 7.82 -18.72
N ASP A 127 2.42 7.63 -19.31
CA ASP A 127 2.08 8.21 -20.62
C ASP A 127 2.13 9.75 -20.60
N LYS A 128 1.85 10.35 -19.46
CA LYS A 128 1.94 11.79 -19.23
C LYS A 128 3.33 12.28 -18.81
N GLY A 129 4.30 11.38 -18.66
CA GLY A 129 5.65 11.72 -18.25
C GLY A 129 5.89 11.71 -16.74
N LEU A 130 4.94 11.17 -15.97
CA LEU A 130 5.06 11.08 -14.51
C LEU A 130 5.34 9.64 -14.07
N THR A 131 6.45 9.44 -13.35
CA THR A 131 6.76 8.17 -12.71
C THR A 131 6.25 8.19 -11.28
N LEU A 132 5.28 7.33 -10.99
CA LEU A 132 4.71 7.21 -9.64
C LEU A 132 5.61 6.36 -8.75
N PRO A 133 5.73 6.67 -7.45
CA PRO A 133 6.57 5.89 -6.54
C PRO A 133 5.98 4.50 -6.29
N VAL A 134 6.84 3.48 -6.32
CA VAL A 134 6.48 2.09 -6.01
C VAL A 134 7.47 1.59 -4.96
N PRO A 135 7.18 1.77 -3.66
CA PRO A 135 8.06 1.28 -2.61
C PRO A 135 8.20 -0.24 -2.65
N GLU A 136 9.41 -0.75 -2.44
CA GLU A 136 9.70 -2.19 -2.47
C GLU A 136 8.96 -2.97 -1.38
N ASP A 137 8.62 -2.30 -0.27
CA ASP A 137 7.84 -2.88 0.82
C ASP A 137 6.33 -2.75 0.63
N SER A 138 5.87 -2.24 -0.52
CA SER A 138 4.46 -2.10 -0.81
C SER A 138 3.84 -3.39 -1.32
N GLN A 139 2.56 -3.57 -1.06
CA GLN A 139 1.78 -4.70 -1.59
C GLN A 139 1.77 -4.68 -3.13
N PHE A 140 1.65 -3.50 -3.72
CA PHE A 140 1.67 -3.34 -5.19
C PHE A 140 2.98 -3.85 -5.80
N TYR A 141 4.12 -3.51 -5.19
CA TYR A 141 5.41 -3.99 -5.66
C TYR A 141 5.50 -5.51 -5.63
N LYS A 142 5.06 -6.13 -4.54
CA LYS A 142 5.05 -7.58 -4.39
C LYS A 142 4.19 -8.26 -5.46
N LEU A 143 2.99 -7.73 -5.70
CA LEU A 143 2.09 -8.23 -6.74
C LEU A 143 2.67 -8.03 -8.14
N MET A 144 3.34 -6.90 -8.38
CA MET A 144 4.01 -6.63 -9.64
C MET A 144 5.13 -7.66 -9.91
N GLN A 145 5.89 -8.05 -8.90
CA GLN A 145 6.92 -9.08 -9.03
C GLN A 145 6.32 -10.46 -9.32
N GLU A 146 5.18 -10.79 -8.72
CA GLU A 146 4.49 -12.06 -8.93
C GLU A 146 3.90 -12.18 -10.35
N ASN A 147 3.54 -11.06 -10.97
CA ASN A 147 2.89 -11.01 -12.29
C ASN A 147 3.87 -10.79 -13.46
N ASN A 148 5.14 -10.71 -13.19
CA ASN A 148 6.19 -10.55 -14.21
C ASN A 148 7.02 -11.82 -14.40
#